data_b967818cf6ff76d601fefa6a10aab83c
#
_entry.id   b967818cf6ff76d601fefa6a10aab83c
#
_cell.length_a   1.000
_cell.length_b   1.000
_cell.length_c   1.000
_cell.angle_alpha   90.00
_cell.angle_beta   90.00
_cell.angle_gamma   90.00
#
_symmetry.space_group_name_H-M   'P 1'
#
loop_
_entity.id
_entity.type
_entity.pdbx_description
1 polymer ?
#
loop_
_entity_poly.entity_id
_entity_poly.type
_entity_poly.pdbx_seq_one_letter_code
_entity_poly.pdbx_strand_id
1 'polypeptide(L)'
;RQQDKENVMTIAESKSKDLSYQELLDLDTHDVNPTLRLTSDVDFGTTNIPAERYTSQEFFDLEVEKIWKKAWQMVCREEHIPNVGDTYVYDIVGTSILVVRSAPDEIKAFYNACLHRGRQLRDCSGHAGDVIRCPFHALAWDLDGTLENLTAAWDFPQVQPENFSLPEVKVASWEGWVFINMDPACEDFYEYIGDLPKHFEKWAPHKKFVSAHVAKRYPVNWKVAQEAFMEAFHVIATHPQILTGTGDCNSQYDVFGNFSRAITPNGTPSPHLQWSPTEQEIFDAITDKRLDEDPMAHVPEGMTARAFAAKVARDRLRPAVPNVDEYCDAEVNDSMYFTLFPNFHPWGAFNRINYRFRPVGTKVDECLMECIYTEDFEGDDRPPPAEYIELGIDQEWTELIPVIGNLARVFQQDSFNLPKVQKGLETFKADGLTLTKYQEVKIRHWHAMAERFIAN
;
A
#
# COMPACT_ATOMS: atom_id res chain seq x y z
N ARG A 1 -28.77 -16.24 -44.14
CA ARG A 1 -28.89 -15.21 -43.05
C ARG A 1 -29.44 -15.80 -41.73
N GLN A 2 -29.36 -17.12 -41.52
CA GLN A 2 -29.89 -17.77 -40.31
C GLN A 2 -28.84 -18.67 -39.61
N GLN A 3 -27.59 -18.65 -40.10
CA GLN A 3 -26.51 -19.54 -39.59
C GLN A 3 -25.42 -18.81 -38.75
N ASP A 4 -25.51 -17.47 -38.60
CA ASP A 4 -24.50 -16.69 -37.86
C ASP A 4 -24.96 -16.30 -36.44
N LYS A 5 -25.94 -16.96 -35.85
CA LYS A 5 -26.46 -16.65 -34.50
C LYS A 5 -26.04 -17.65 -33.41
N GLU A 6 -25.26 -18.68 -33.74
CA GLU A 6 -24.98 -19.79 -32.79
C GLU A 6 -23.66 -19.68 -32.04
N ASN A 7 -22.92 -18.57 -32.10
CA ASN A 7 -21.64 -18.43 -31.37
C ASN A 7 -21.48 -17.11 -30.62
N VAL A 8 -22.54 -16.48 -30.17
CA VAL A 8 -22.40 -15.45 -29.15
C VAL A 8 -22.44 -16.15 -27.78
N MET A 9 -21.26 -16.49 -27.25
CA MET A 9 -21.13 -16.86 -25.84
C MET A 9 -21.84 -15.80 -25.01
N THR A 10 -22.83 -16.19 -24.22
CA THR A 10 -23.47 -15.27 -23.28
C THR A 10 -22.41 -14.79 -22.30
N ILE A 11 -22.47 -13.51 -21.93
CA ILE A 11 -21.51 -12.86 -20.98
C ILE A 11 -21.37 -13.70 -19.70
N ALA A 12 -22.40 -14.46 -19.30
CA ALA A 12 -22.42 -15.34 -18.13
C ALA A 12 -21.61 -16.64 -18.29
N GLU A 13 -21.23 -17.04 -19.51
CA GLU A 13 -20.58 -18.33 -19.81
C GLU A 13 -19.06 -18.20 -20.05
N SER A 14 -18.50 -16.99 -20.11
CA SER A 14 -17.07 -16.77 -20.23
C SER A 14 -16.38 -16.99 -18.88
N LYS A 15 -16.26 -18.23 -18.44
CA LYS A 15 -15.32 -18.59 -17.36
C LYS A 15 -13.95 -18.83 -17.99
N SER A 16 -12.90 -18.29 -17.36
CA SER A 16 -11.54 -18.73 -17.65
C SER A 16 -11.50 -20.25 -17.49
N LYS A 17 -10.97 -20.96 -18.49
CA LYS A 17 -10.82 -22.43 -18.44
C LYS A 17 -9.51 -22.85 -17.77
N ASP A 18 -8.74 -21.86 -17.27
CA ASP A 18 -7.40 -22.08 -16.75
C ASP A 18 -7.46 -22.36 -15.25
N LEU A 19 -6.31 -22.78 -14.72
CA LEU A 19 -6.15 -23.17 -13.33
C LEU A 19 -6.53 -22.01 -12.39
N SER A 20 -7.27 -22.31 -11.35
CA SER A 20 -7.45 -21.42 -10.21
C SER A 20 -6.11 -21.21 -9.48
N TYR A 21 -6.00 -20.16 -8.70
CA TYR A 21 -4.79 -19.93 -7.90
C TYR A 21 -4.50 -21.09 -6.92
N GLN A 22 -5.54 -21.73 -6.38
CA GLN A 22 -5.39 -22.89 -5.49
C GLN A 22 -4.82 -24.11 -6.22
N GLU A 23 -5.23 -24.34 -7.46
CA GLU A 23 -4.65 -25.40 -8.30
C GLU A 23 -3.21 -25.08 -8.72
N LEU A 24 -2.85 -23.80 -8.90
CA LEU A 24 -1.46 -23.38 -9.13
C LEU A 24 -0.58 -23.66 -7.92
N LEU A 25 -1.08 -23.43 -6.69
CA LEU A 25 -0.37 -23.78 -5.45
C LEU A 25 -0.11 -25.28 -5.32
N ASP A 26 -0.95 -26.15 -5.90
CA ASP A 26 -0.72 -27.60 -5.90
C ASP A 26 0.47 -28.03 -6.75
N LEU A 27 0.97 -27.12 -7.62
CA LEU A 27 2.15 -27.33 -8.47
C LEU A 27 3.44 -26.80 -7.84
N ASP A 28 3.38 -26.14 -6.69
CA ASP A 28 4.55 -25.58 -6.00
C ASP A 28 5.50 -26.72 -5.59
N THR A 29 6.80 -26.46 -5.73
CA THR A 29 7.86 -27.46 -5.45
C THR A 29 8.24 -27.56 -3.96
N HIS A 30 7.71 -26.66 -3.12
CA HIS A 30 7.94 -26.60 -1.68
C HIS A 30 6.60 -26.50 -0.94
N ASP A 31 6.61 -26.78 0.37
CA ASP A 31 5.42 -26.80 1.21
C ASP A 31 4.73 -25.42 1.21
N VAL A 32 3.47 -25.42 0.82
CA VAL A 32 2.68 -24.18 0.70
C VAL A 32 2.36 -23.62 2.08
N ASN A 33 2.61 -22.31 2.26
CA ASN A 33 2.20 -21.58 3.46
C ASN A 33 0.68 -21.71 3.66
N PRO A 34 0.21 -22.22 4.82
CA PRO A 34 -1.22 -22.42 5.08
C PRO A 34 -2.08 -21.17 4.89
N THR A 35 -1.53 -19.97 5.12
CA THR A 35 -2.28 -18.71 4.94
C THR A 35 -2.66 -18.46 3.48
N LEU A 36 -1.90 -19.01 2.50
CA LEU A 36 -2.22 -18.92 1.08
C LEU A 36 -3.40 -19.82 0.68
N ARG A 37 -3.72 -20.82 1.51
CA ARG A 37 -4.89 -21.70 1.31
C ARG A 37 -6.20 -21.10 1.84
N LEU A 38 -6.12 -20.01 2.60
CA LEU A 38 -7.31 -19.31 3.06
C LEU A 38 -8.02 -18.66 1.88
N THR A 39 -9.34 -18.77 1.86
CA THR A 39 -10.22 -18.14 0.87
C THR A 39 -11.39 -17.49 1.57
N SER A 40 -11.97 -16.47 0.97
CA SER A 40 -13.18 -15.82 1.46
C SER A 40 -14.33 -15.98 0.48
N ASP A 41 -15.54 -16.16 1.03
CA ASP A 41 -16.81 -16.25 0.27
C ASP A 41 -17.66 -14.97 0.40
N VAL A 42 -17.01 -13.83 0.67
CA VAL A 42 -17.75 -12.58 0.88
C VAL A 42 -18.27 -12.03 -0.45
N ASP A 43 -19.56 -11.74 -0.50
CA ASP A 43 -20.25 -11.17 -1.66
C ASP A 43 -20.77 -9.77 -1.34
N PHE A 44 -20.19 -8.75 -1.99
CA PHE A 44 -20.62 -7.35 -1.89
C PHE A 44 -21.66 -6.98 -2.98
N GLY A 45 -22.22 -7.96 -3.68
CA GLY A 45 -23.18 -7.74 -4.74
C GLY A 45 -22.60 -7.05 -5.98
N THR A 46 -23.48 -6.41 -6.75
CA THR A 46 -23.13 -5.75 -8.02
C THR A 46 -23.65 -4.31 -8.09
N THR A 47 -24.02 -3.73 -6.97
CA THR A 47 -24.48 -2.32 -6.91
C THR A 47 -23.38 -1.40 -7.44
N ASN A 48 -23.78 -0.44 -8.28
CA ASN A 48 -22.91 0.58 -8.83
C ASN A 48 -22.37 1.50 -7.75
N ILE A 49 -21.14 2.00 -7.94
CA ILE A 49 -20.52 2.97 -7.05
C ILE A 49 -20.76 4.38 -7.58
N PRO A 50 -21.40 5.28 -6.82
CA PRO A 50 -21.67 6.64 -7.28
C PRO A 50 -20.40 7.41 -7.67
N ALA A 51 -20.40 8.06 -8.84
CA ALA A 51 -19.25 8.82 -9.33
C ALA A 51 -18.93 10.03 -8.44
N GLU A 52 -19.93 10.55 -7.73
CA GLU A 52 -19.77 11.65 -6.74
C GLU A 52 -18.78 11.32 -5.64
N ARG A 53 -18.55 10.03 -5.33
CA ARG A 53 -17.54 9.62 -4.35
C ARG A 53 -16.12 10.04 -4.74
N TYR A 54 -15.89 10.32 -6.02
CA TYR A 54 -14.57 10.69 -6.56
C TYR A 54 -14.49 12.16 -6.98
N THR A 55 -15.63 12.83 -7.14
CA THR A 55 -15.67 14.18 -7.72
C THR A 55 -16.28 15.23 -6.80
N SER A 56 -17.09 14.83 -5.80
CA SER A 56 -17.75 15.75 -4.88
C SER A 56 -16.83 16.18 -3.74
N GLN A 57 -16.63 17.49 -3.58
CA GLN A 57 -15.94 18.05 -2.41
C GLN A 57 -16.72 17.76 -1.11
N GLU A 58 -18.06 17.81 -1.16
CA GLU A 58 -18.90 17.49 0.01
C GLU A 58 -18.70 16.03 0.48
N PHE A 59 -18.61 15.10 -0.46
CA PHE A 59 -18.31 13.71 -0.12
C PHE A 59 -16.88 13.57 0.45
N PHE A 60 -15.92 14.27 -0.12
CA PHE A 60 -14.56 14.29 0.39
C PHE A 60 -14.48 14.87 1.81
N ASP A 61 -15.19 15.97 2.08
CA ASP A 61 -15.26 16.57 3.42
C ASP A 61 -15.88 15.58 4.43
N LEU A 62 -16.85 14.77 3.99
CA LEU A 62 -17.42 13.69 4.79
C LEU A 62 -16.38 12.57 5.05
N GLU A 63 -15.58 12.20 4.06
CA GLU A 63 -14.45 11.27 4.24
C GLU A 63 -13.44 11.80 5.26
N VAL A 64 -13.14 13.10 5.23
CA VAL A 64 -12.25 13.73 6.21
C VAL A 64 -12.76 13.52 7.63
N GLU A 65 -14.02 13.81 7.88
CA GLU A 65 -14.61 13.73 9.23
C GLU A 65 -14.85 12.29 9.70
N LYS A 66 -15.23 11.41 8.79
CA LYS A 66 -15.71 10.09 9.15
C LYS A 66 -14.69 8.96 8.91
N ILE A 67 -13.73 9.16 8.00
CA ILE A 67 -12.70 8.17 7.69
C ILE A 67 -11.34 8.65 8.18
N TRP A 68 -10.82 9.75 7.66
CA TRP A 68 -9.45 10.20 7.95
C TRP A 68 -9.23 10.55 9.43
N LYS A 69 -10.24 11.08 10.11
CA LYS A 69 -10.17 11.38 11.56
C LYS A 69 -10.54 10.21 12.45
N LYS A 70 -11.01 9.09 11.90
CA LYS A 70 -11.58 7.97 12.67
C LYS A 70 -10.90 6.63 12.43
N ALA A 71 -10.26 6.43 11.29
CA ALA A 71 -9.58 5.18 10.94
C ALA A 71 -8.10 5.22 11.37
N TRP A 72 -7.55 4.04 11.65
CA TRP A 72 -6.12 3.89 11.82
C TRP A 72 -5.39 4.08 10.48
N GLN A 73 -4.33 4.89 10.47
CA GLN A 73 -3.56 5.24 9.28
C GLN A 73 -2.08 4.95 9.50
N MET A 74 -1.43 4.34 8.52
CA MET A 74 0.02 4.16 8.54
C MET A 74 0.72 5.52 8.28
N VAL A 75 1.68 5.87 9.13
CA VAL A 75 2.41 7.14 9.08
C VAL A 75 3.82 6.97 8.55
N CYS A 76 4.62 6.09 9.15
CA CYS A 76 6.02 5.89 8.82
C CYS A 76 6.48 4.50 9.24
N ARG A 77 7.75 4.21 9.01
CA ARG A 77 8.42 3.08 9.65
C ARG A 77 9.16 3.53 10.90
N GLU A 78 9.32 2.62 11.86
CA GLU A 78 10.08 2.89 13.10
C GLU A 78 11.52 3.32 12.83
N GLU A 79 12.11 2.82 11.74
CA GLU A 79 13.49 3.18 11.33
C GLU A 79 13.62 4.63 10.81
N HIS A 80 12.54 5.34 10.56
CA HIS A 80 12.56 6.77 10.27
C HIS A 80 12.73 7.62 11.54
N ILE A 81 12.48 7.03 12.72
CA ILE A 81 12.62 7.65 14.04
C ILE A 81 13.36 6.69 14.98
N PRO A 82 14.61 6.30 14.67
CA PRO A 82 15.31 5.23 15.40
C PRO A 82 15.77 5.63 16.81
N ASN A 83 16.02 6.92 17.07
CA ASN A 83 16.58 7.39 18.33
C ASN A 83 15.57 8.21 19.13
N VAL A 84 15.70 8.19 20.44
CA VAL A 84 14.92 9.07 21.33
C VAL A 84 15.14 10.52 20.90
N GLY A 85 14.05 11.28 20.77
CA GLY A 85 14.05 12.65 20.24
C GLY A 85 13.88 12.76 18.72
N ASP A 86 13.93 11.66 17.98
CA ASP A 86 13.60 11.69 16.54
C ASP A 86 12.11 11.90 16.35
N THR A 87 11.77 12.67 15.31
CA THR A 87 10.40 13.08 15.00
C THR A 87 10.07 12.86 13.54
N TYR A 88 8.81 12.52 13.27
CA TYR A 88 8.24 12.44 11.93
C TYR A 88 7.01 13.36 11.83
N VAL A 89 7.00 14.26 10.85
CA VAL A 89 5.86 15.12 10.57
C VAL A 89 4.96 14.45 9.55
N TYR A 90 3.69 14.26 9.89
CA TYR A 90 2.68 13.65 9.04
C TYR A 90 1.54 14.63 8.80
N ASP A 91 1.48 15.15 7.57
CA ASP A 91 0.41 16.05 7.13
C ASP A 91 -0.65 15.25 6.36
N ILE A 92 -1.88 15.35 6.82
CA ILE A 92 -3.03 14.65 6.23
C ILE A 92 -4.31 15.48 6.36
N VAL A 93 -5.04 15.65 5.28
CA VAL A 93 -6.36 16.34 5.21
C VAL A 93 -6.42 17.67 5.98
N GLY A 94 -5.38 18.48 5.83
CA GLY A 94 -5.28 19.78 6.50
C GLY A 94 -4.89 19.73 7.99
N THR A 95 -4.57 18.55 8.52
CA THR A 95 -4.07 18.35 9.88
C THR A 95 -2.61 17.95 9.85
N SER A 96 -1.80 18.48 10.76
CA SER A 96 -0.40 18.12 10.96
C SER A 96 -0.24 17.35 12.26
N ILE A 97 0.37 16.17 12.20
CA ILE A 97 0.66 15.31 13.36
C ILE A 97 2.17 15.18 13.50
N LEU A 98 2.65 15.29 14.73
CA LEU A 98 4.05 15.09 15.11
C LEU A 98 4.18 13.74 15.82
N VAL A 99 4.85 12.79 15.18
CA VAL A 99 5.18 11.50 15.77
C VAL A 99 6.59 11.59 16.35
N VAL A 100 6.80 11.09 17.56
CA VAL A 100 8.03 11.27 18.35
C VAL A 100 8.48 9.94 18.96
N ARG A 101 9.75 9.58 18.84
CA ARG A 101 10.36 8.53 19.66
C ARG A 101 10.60 9.10 21.06
N SER A 102 9.66 8.90 21.97
CA SER A 102 9.68 9.47 23.33
C SER A 102 10.60 8.71 24.29
N ALA A 103 10.75 7.40 24.07
CA ALA A 103 11.66 6.53 24.78
C ALA A 103 12.20 5.43 23.84
N PRO A 104 13.20 4.62 24.22
CA PRO A 104 13.75 3.58 23.36
C PRO A 104 12.68 2.64 22.75
N ASP A 105 11.67 2.29 23.54
CA ASP A 105 10.59 1.37 23.15
C ASP A 105 9.21 2.07 23.08
N GLU A 106 9.20 3.41 23.05
CA GLU A 106 7.94 4.18 23.06
C GLU A 106 7.90 5.21 21.95
N ILE A 107 6.76 5.25 21.27
CA ILE A 107 6.41 6.27 20.28
C ILE A 107 5.15 6.99 20.75
N LYS A 108 5.17 8.31 20.71
CA LYS A 108 4.04 9.19 20.96
C LYS A 108 3.66 9.96 19.71
N ALA A 109 2.45 10.46 19.65
CA ALA A 109 2.03 11.38 18.60
C ALA A 109 1.15 12.49 19.17
N PHE A 110 1.33 13.69 18.62
CA PHE A 110 0.64 14.89 19.06
C PHE A 110 0.14 15.70 17.87
N TYR A 111 -0.90 16.53 18.06
CA TYR A 111 -1.19 17.57 17.12
C TYR A 111 0.00 18.54 17.06
N ASN A 112 0.53 18.80 15.87
CA ASN A 112 1.76 19.56 15.64
C ASN A 112 1.51 21.06 15.77
N ALA A 113 1.01 21.53 16.92
CA ALA A 113 0.65 22.91 17.16
C ALA A 113 0.97 23.34 18.60
N CYS A 114 1.66 24.47 18.74
CA CYS A 114 1.95 25.09 20.03
C CYS A 114 0.67 25.60 20.69
N LEU A 115 0.47 25.25 21.97
CA LEU A 115 -0.73 25.63 22.73
C LEU A 115 -0.83 27.14 23.03
N HIS A 116 0.26 27.90 22.81
CA HIS A 116 0.23 29.36 23.03
C HIS A 116 -0.53 30.09 21.91
N ARG A 117 -0.07 29.99 20.65
CA ARG A 117 -0.63 30.72 19.50
C ARG A 117 -0.69 29.88 18.23
N GLY A 118 -0.70 28.54 18.35
CA GLY A 118 -0.91 27.62 17.23
C GLY A 118 0.27 27.48 16.28
N ARG A 119 1.46 28.02 16.58
CA ARG A 119 2.63 27.84 15.72
C ARG A 119 2.94 26.34 15.62
N GLN A 120 3.09 25.82 14.39
CA GLN A 120 3.53 24.44 14.15
C GLN A 120 4.86 24.19 14.89
N LEU A 121 4.92 23.11 15.67
CA LEU A 121 6.09 22.82 16.53
C LEU A 121 7.30 22.39 15.69
N ARG A 122 7.06 21.61 14.65
CA ARG A 122 8.07 21.13 13.69
C ARG A 122 7.58 21.31 12.26
N ASP A 123 8.42 21.88 11.41
CA ASP A 123 8.10 22.09 9.99
C ASP A 123 8.50 20.87 9.12
N CYS A 124 9.40 20.03 9.63
CA CYS A 124 9.91 18.84 8.95
C CYS A 124 10.28 17.75 9.97
N SER A 125 10.36 16.52 9.47
CA SER A 125 10.91 15.39 10.21
C SER A 125 12.38 15.62 10.56
N GLY A 126 12.86 14.97 11.63
CA GLY A 126 14.26 15.06 12.07
C GLY A 126 14.39 14.92 13.59
N HIS A 127 15.50 15.34 14.15
CA HIS A 127 15.79 15.21 15.58
C HIS A 127 15.37 16.48 16.36
N ALA A 128 14.55 16.34 17.41
CA ALA A 128 14.11 17.42 18.26
C ALA A 128 15.04 17.68 19.45
N GLY A 129 15.93 16.77 19.78
CA GLY A 129 16.68 16.73 21.03
C GLY A 129 15.85 16.15 22.17
N ASP A 130 16.08 16.62 23.38
CA ASP A 130 15.43 16.08 24.59
C ASP A 130 14.04 16.66 24.85
N VAL A 131 13.63 17.72 24.10
CA VAL A 131 12.35 18.42 24.28
C VAL A 131 11.78 18.87 22.96
N ILE A 132 10.46 18.96 22.89
CA ILE A 132 9.69 19.57 21.78
C ILE A 132 9.56 21.06 22.08
N ARG A 133 10.41 21.90 21.47
CA ARG A 133 10.44 23.35 21.73
C ARG A 133 9.78 24.13 20.59
N CYS A 134 8.84 25.00 20.96
CA CYS A 134 8.24 25.95 20.02
C CYS A 134 9.26 27.04 19.64
N PRO A 135 9.58 27.22 18.35
CA PRO A 135 10.59 28.21 17.94
C PRO A 135 10.09 29.67 18.01
N PHE A 136 8.81 29.90 18.36
CA PHE A 136 8.24 31.26 18.42
C PHE A 136 8.51 31.95 19.78
N HIS A 137 8.15 31.32 20.91
CA HIS A 137 8.33 31.88 22.23
C HIS A 137 9.04 30.94 23.22
N ALA A 138 9.66 29.90 22.72
CA ALA A 138 10.44 28.92 23.47
C ALA A 138 9.67 28.12 24.54
N LEU A 139 8.34 28.06 24.48
CA LEU A 139 7.61 27.08 25.26
C LEU A 139 8.09 25.67 24.86
N ALA A 140 8.23 24.78 25.83
CA ALA A 140 8.75 23.45 25.58
C ALA A 140 7.96 22.39 26.32
N TRP A 141 7.87 21.24 25.71
CA TRP A 141 7.29 20.03 26.25
C TRP A 141 8.30 18.89 26.20
N ASP A 142 8.28 18.04 27.20
CA ASP A 142 9.03 16.78 27.18
C ASP A 142 8.57 15.92 25.99
N LEU A 143 9.34 14.91 25.64
CA LEU A 143 9.05 14.04 24.49
C LEU A 143 7.75 13.22 24.68
N ASP A 144 7.25 13.11 25.91
CA ASP A 144 5.97 12.50 26.26
C ASP A 144 4.77 13.48 26.15
N GLY A 145 5.04 14.75 25.82
CA GLY A 145 4.05 15.81 25.64
C GLY A 145 3.73 16.59 26.92
N THR A 146 4.32 16.28 28.08
CA THR A 146 4.12 17.06 29.31
C THR A 146 4.86 18.38 29.24
N LEU A 147 4.28 19.44 29.89
CA LEU A 147 4.90 20.76 29.88
C LEU A 147 6.24 20.76 30.64
N GLU A 148 7.35 21.06 29.94
CA GLU A 148 8.69 21.20 30.53
C GLU A 148 8.99 22.65 30.88
N ASN A 149 8.72 23.59 29.98
CA ASN A 149 9.03 25.01 30.19
C ASN A 149 7.94 25.93 29.66
N LEU A 150 7.45 26.80 30.54
CA LEU A 150 6.54 27.88 30.22
C LEU A 150 7.30 29.21 30.33
N THR A 151 7.78 29.74 29.21
CA THR A 151 8.47 31.02 29.17
C THR A 151 7.56 32.14 29.73
N ALA A 152 8.07 32.94 30.66
CA ALA A 152 7.31 33.97 31.39
C ALA A 152 6.07 33.41 32.13
N ALA A 153 6.22 32.27 32.81
CA ALA A 153 5.13 31.60 33.54
C ALA A 153 4.34 32.52 34.48
N TRP A 154 5.00 33.53 35.06
CA TRP A 154 4.35 34.51 35.93
C TRP A 154 3.21 35.30 35.28
N ASP A 155 3.21 35.37 33.94
CA ASP A 155 2.19 36.08 33.14
C ASP A 155 1.14 35.15 32.52
N PHE A 156 1.19 33.88 32.90
CA PHE A 156 0.21 32.82 32.50
C PHE A 156 -0.55 32.26 33.73
N PRO A 157 -1.26 33.12 34.52
CA PRO A 157 -1.90 32.66 35.75
C PRO A 157 -2.99 31.59 35.50
N GLN A 158 -3.50 31.47 34.27
CA GLN A 158 -4.51 30.53 33.86
C GLN A 158 -3.93 29.15 33.51
N VAL A 159 -2.62 29.01 33.34
CA VAL A 159 -1.98 27.74 32.97
C VAL A 159 -1.61 26.97 34.22
N GLN A 160 -2.10 25.75 34.30
CA GLN A 160 -1.63 24.74 35.25
C GLN A 160 -0.82 23.70 34.46
N PRO A 161 0.41 23.34 34.88
CA PRO A 161 1.26 22.43 34.14
C PRO A 161 0.56 21.11 33.77
N GLU A 162 -0.28 20.60 34.68
CA GLU A 162 -1.02 19.35 34.53
C GLU A 162 -2.08 19.41 33.39
N ASN A 163 -2.51 20.59 33.01
CA ASN A 163 -3.53 20.83 31.98
C ASN A 163 -2.95 21.44 30.69
N PHE A 164 -1.63 21.52 30.58
CA PHE A 164 -0.97 22.16 29.45
C PHE A 164 -0.05 21.22 28.67
N SER A 165 -0.38 19.93 28.69
CA SER A 165 0.27 18.90 27.87
C SER A 165 -0.22 18.98 26.43
N LEU A 166 0.65 18.58 25.47
CA LEU A 166 0.28 18.51 24.06
C LEU A 166 -0.90 17.53 23.86
N PRO A 167 -1.93 17.89 23.08
CA PRO A 167 -3.01 16.99 22.75
C PRO A 167 -2.50 15.74 22.03
N GLU A 168 -2.73 14.59 22.63
CA GLU A 168 -2.21 13.30 22.16
C GLU A 168 -3.07 12.73 21.04
N VAL A 169 -2.43 12.03 20.11
CA VAL A 169 -3.04 11.21 19.07
C VAL A 169 -2.70 9.76 19.36
N LYS A 170 -3.64 8.85 19.20
CA LYS A 170 -3.40 7.41 19.42
C LYS A 170 -2.33 6.89 18.47
N VAL A 171 -1.41 6.06 19.00
CA VAL A 171 -0.31 5.44 18.26
C VAL A 171 -0.31 3.94 18.50
N ALA A 172 0.02 3.19 17.46
CA ALA A 172 0.32 1.77 17.55
C ALA A 172 1.41 1.40 16.52
N SER A 173 2.07 0.28 16.75
CA SER A 173 3.06 -0.27 15.81
C SER A 173 2.74 -1.72 15.48
N TRP A 174 2.97 -2.09 14.22
CA TRP A 174 2.90 -3.46 13.74
C TRP A 174 3.98 -3.70 12.68
N GLU A 175 4.82 -4.70 12.90
CA GLU A 175 5.84 -5.11 11.93
C GLU A 175 6.76 -3.96 11.46
N GLY A 176 7.10 -3.04 12.39
CA GLY A 176 7.91 -1.86 12.12
C GLY A 176 7.18 -0.72 11.41
N TRP A 177 5.89 -0.86 11.14
CA TRP A 177 5.02 0.21 10.66
C TRP A 177 4.36 0.93 11.83
N VAL A 178 4.39 2.25 11.82
CA VAL A 178 3.77 3.11 12.84
C VAL A 178 2.44 3.62 12.33
N PHE A 179 1.41 3.49 13.14
CA PHE A 179 0.04 3.91 12.84
C PHE A 179 -0.44 4.94 13.84
N ILE A 180 -1.34 5.81 13.39
CA ILE A 180 -2.05 6.75 14.26
C ILE A 180 -3.56 6.65 14.07
N ASN A 181 -4.30 7.10 15.08
CA ASN A 181 -5.72 7.37 14.99
C ASN A 181 -6.05 8.67 15.74
N MET A 182 -6.73 9.61 15.07
CA MET A 182 -7.09 10.90 15.65
C MET A 182 -8.34 10.83 16.54
N ASP A 183 -9.08 9.73 16.52
CA ASP A 183 -10.22 9.50 17.40
C ASP A 183 -9.75 8.94 18.76
N PRO A 184 -9.88 9.68 19.86
CA PRO A 184 -9.52 9.16 21.19
C PRO A 184 -10.38 7.96 21.63
N ALA A 185 -11.57 7.77 21.00
CA ALA A 185 -12.50 6.69 21.28
C ALA A 185 -12.42 5.53 20.27
N CYS A 186 -11.38 5.50 19.40
CA CYS A 186 -11.20 4.43 18.43
C CYS A 186 -11.06 3.06 19.10
N GLU A 187 -11.41 2.01 18.33
CA GLU A 187 -11.13 0.64 18.73
C GLU A 187 -9.63 0.36 18.87
N ASP A 188 -9.26 -0.68 19.61
CA ASP A 188 -7.87 -1.11 19.72
C ASP A 188 -7.29 -1.43 18.34
N PHE A 189 -6.01 -1.11 18.16
CA PHE A 189 -5.35 -1.29 16.89
C PHE A 189 -5.30 -2.76 16.45
N TYR A 190 -5.04 -3.70 17.36
CA TYR A 190 -4.97 -5.11 17.02
C TYR A 190 -6.35 -5.72 16.77
N GLU A 191 -7.40 -5.19 17.39
CA GLU A 191 -8.79 -5.50 17.01
C GLU A 191 -9.10 -4.99 15.60
N TYR A 192 -8.64 -3.76 15.28
CA TYR A 192 -8.81 -3.15 13.96
C TYR A 192 -8.14 -3.94 12.83
N ILE A 193 -6.88 -4.36 12.99
CA ILE A 193 -6.15 -5.11 11.95
C ILE A 193 -6.51 -6.60 11.92
N GLY A 194 -7.17 -7.11 12.98
CA GLY A 194 -7.69 -8.48 13.07
C GLY A 194 -6.66 -9.55 12.75
N ASP A 195 -6.95 -10.40 11.77
CA ASP A 195 -6.10 -11.53 11.41
C ASP A 195 -4.93 -11.15 10.46
N LEU A 196 -4.76 -9.88 10.10
CA LEU A 196 -3.65 -9.44 9.24
C LEU A 196 -2.27 -9.90 9.74
N PRO A 197 -1.94 -9.83 11.05
CA PRO A 197 -0.66 -10.33 11.56
C PRO A 197 -0.37 -11.79 11.24
N LYS A 198 -1.37 -12.66 11.22
CA LYS A 198 -1.21 -14.10 10.91
C LYS A 198 -0.71 -14.31 9.46
N HIS A 199 -1.12 -13.44 8.54
CA HIS A 199 -0.67 -13.51 7.15
C HIS A 199 0.80 -13.12 6.98
N PHE A 200 1.32 -12.26 7.87
CA PHE A 200 2.67 -11.71 7.79
C PHE A 200 3.68 -12.37 8.75
N GLU A 201 3.23 -13.20 9.68
CA GLU A 201 4.05 -13.81 10.74
C GLU A 201 5.34 -14.45 10.19
N LYS A 202 5.22 -15.24 9.12
CA LYS A 202 6.35 -15.91 8.49
C LYS A 202 7.31 -14.95 7.78
N TRP A 203 6.82 -13.82 7.31
CA TRP A 203 7.57 -12.88 6.46
C TRP A 203 8.30 -11.78 7.22
N ALA A 204 7.95 -11.58 8.48
CA ALA A 204 8.64 -10.71 9.44
C ALA A 204 9.06 -9.32 8.86
N PRO A 205 8.13 -8.47 8.38
CA PRO A 205 8.47 -7.17 7.77
C PRO A 205 9.31 -6.25 8.69
N HIS A 206 9.22 -6.42 10.01
CA HIS A 206 10.02 -5.66 10.97
C HIS A 206 11.53 -5.91 10.84
N LYS A 207 11.96 -7.01 10.21
CA LYS A 207 13.37 -7.32 9.96
C LYS A 207 13.93 -6.68 8.69
N LYS A 208 13.06 -6.15 7.82
CA LYS A 208 13.45 -5.51 6.57
C LYS A 208 13.82 -4.03 6.79
N PHE A 209 14.51 -3.42 5.82
CA PHE A 209 14.83 -2.00 5.82
C PHE A 209 14.20 -1.30 4.61
N VAL A 210 14.00 0.02 4.69
CA VAL A 210 13.50 0.83 3.58
C VAL A 210 14.63 1.08 2.59
N SER A 211 14.60 0.39 1.45
CA SER A 211 15.60 0.51 0.38
C SER A 211 15.25 1.59 -0.64
N ALA A 212 13.98 2.00 -0.72
CA ALA A 212 13.52 3.17 -1.49
C ALA A 212 12.24 3.74 -0.88
N HIS A 213 12.12 5.08 -0.90
CA HIS A 213 10.89 5.78 -0.51
C HIS A 213 10.60 6.87 -1.53
N VAL A 214 9.70 6.59 -2.44
CA VAL A 214 9.38 7.47 -3.56
C VAL A 214 7.90 7.78 -3.60
N ALA A 215 7.55 8.94 -4.12
CA ALA A 215 6.17 9.37 -4.26
C ALA A 215 5.96 10.17 -5.53
N LYS A 216 4.70 10.22 -5.99
CA LYS A 216 4.29 11.08 -7.09
C LYS A 216 2.94 11.72 -6.82
N ARG A 217 2.83 13.00 -7.15
CA ARG A 217 1.56 13.72 -7.16
C ARG A 217 0.77 13.45 -8.43
N TYR A 218 -0.53 13.24 -8.26
CA TYR A 218 -1.48 13.06 -9.35
C TYR A 218 -2.63 14.06 -9.25
N PRO A 219 -3.09 14.63 -10.37
CA PRO A 219 -4.27 15.47 -10.42
C PRO A 219 -5.55 14.61 -10.48
N VAL A 220 -5.74 13.76 -9.49
CA VAL A 220 -6.87 12.84 -9.38
C VAL A 220 -7.30 12.64 -7.93
N ASN A 221 -8.53 12.21 -7.73
CA ASN A 221 -8.99 11.76 -6.42
C ASN A 221 -8.13 10.58 -5.93
N TRP A 222 -7.80 10.57 -4.65
CA TRP A 222 -6.91 9.57 -4.06
C TRP A 222 -7.43 8.12 -4.22
N LYS A 223 -8.75 7.92 -4.29
CA LYS A 223 -9.36 6.61 -4.55
C LYS A 223 -9.13 6.15 -5.99
N VAL A 224 -9.21 7.07 -6.96
CA VAL A 224 -8.89 6.75 -8.36
C VAL A 224 -7.48 6.17 -8.49
N ALA A 225 -6.51 6.78 -7.81
CA ALA A 225 -5.15 6.25 -7.79
C ALA A 225 -5.06 4.91 -7.05
N GLN A 226 -5.63 4.83 -5.84
CA GLN A 226 -5.56 3.64 -4.99
C GLN A 226 -6.18 2.40 -5.65
N GLU A 227 -7.36 2.54 -6.24
CA GLU A 227 -8.15 1.44 -6.78
C GLU A 227 -7.46 0.73 -7.94
N ALA A 228 -6.68 1.46 -8.75
CA ALA A 228 -5.86 0.87 -9.81
C ALA A 228 -4.79 -0.11 -9.28
N PHE A 229 -4.41 -0.03 -8.01
CA PHE A 229 -3.42 -0.91 -7.38
C PHE A 229 -4.06 -1.95 -6.45
N MET A 230 -5.38 -2.13 -6.55
CA MET A 230 -6.12 -3.11 -5.76
C MET A 230 -6.50 -4.38 -6.54
N GLU A 231 -6.30 -4.39 -7.84
CA GLU A 231 -6.70 -5.48 -8.74
C GLU A 231 -5.66 -5.71 -9.85
N ALA A 232 -5.77 -6.82 -10.57
CA ALA A 232 -4.95 -7.14 -11.74
C ALA A 232 -5.75 -7.10 -13.05
N PHE A 233 -7.02 -6.70 -13.00
CA PHE A 233 -7.93 -6.72 -14.13
C PHE A 233 -7.53 -5.73 -15.25
N HIS A 234 -6.95 -4.59 -14.89
CA HIS A 234 -6.47 -3.60 -15.87
C HIS A 234 -5.19 -4.03 -16.63
N VAL A 235 -4.50 -5.06 -16.14
CA VAL A 235 -3.22 -5.54 -16.74
C VAL A 235 -3.38 -5.84 -18.22
N ILE A 236 -4.50 -6.43 -18.62
CA ILE A 236 -4.80 -6.79 -20.02
C ILE A 236 -4.62 -5.61 -21.02
N ALA A 237 -4.92 -4.40 -20.61
CA ALA A 237 -4.88 -3.23 -21.48
C ALA A 237 -3.76 -2.25 -21.14
N THR A 238 -3.44 -2.13 -19.84
CA THR A 238 -2.46 -1.15 -19.35
C THR A 238 -1.04 -1.71 -19.39
N HIS A 239 -0.88 -3.01 -19.11
CA HIS A 239 0.42 -3.68 -19.02
C HIS A 239 0.51 -4.94 -19.91
N PRO A 240 0.16 -4.88 -21.20
CA PRO A 240 0.09 -6.07 -22.04
C PRO A 240 1.42 -6.82 -22.15
N GLN A 241 2.55 -6.16 -21.92
CA GLN A 241 3.89 -6.75 -21.99
C GLN A 241 4.15 -7.81 -20.89
N ILE A 242 3.41 -7.80 -19.78
CA ILE A 242 3.60 -8.77 -18.70
C ILE A 242 2.66 -9.99 -18.81
N LEU A 243 1.68 -9.96 -19.71
CA LEU A 243 0.70 -11.05 -19.85
C LEU A 243 1.32 -12.41 -20.19
N THR A 244 2.49 -12.44 -20.83
CA THR A 244 3.19 -13.68 -21.15
C THR A 244 3.66 -14.42 -19.89
N GLY A 245 3.95 -13.70 -18.81
CA GLY A 245 4.48 -14.27 -17.57
C GLY A 245 3.61 -14.06 -16.33
N THR A 246 2.45 -13.38 -16.45
CA THR A 246 1.59 -13.04 -15.32
C THR A 246 0.16 -13.46 -15.58
N GLY A 247 -0.35 -14.33 -14.73
CA GLY A 247 -1.71 -14.84 -14.78
C GLY A 247 -2.71 -13.89 -14.14
N ASP A 248 -2.98 -12.75 -14.78
CA ASP A 248 -3.87 -11.70 -14.29
C ASP A 248 -5.26 -12.22 -13.89
N CYS A 249 -5.91 -12.98 -14.78
CA CYS A 249 -7.22 -13.61 -14.52
C CYS A 249 -7.18 -14.79 -13.53
N ASN A 250 -6.00 -15.36 -13.27
CA ASN A 250 -5.83 -16.41 -12.27
C ASN A 250 -5.65 -15.85 -10.85
N SER A 251 -5.70 -14.52 -10.69
CA SER A 251 -5.56 -13.88 -9.39
C SER A 251 -6.66 -14.32 -8.43
N GLN A 252 -6.26 -14.55 -7.19
CA GLN A 252 -7.18 -14.81 -6.08
C GLN A 252 -7.40 -13.53 -5.28
N TYR A 253 -8.66 -13.23 -4.99
CA TYR A 253 -9.07 -12.07 -4.22
C TYR A 253 -9.84 -12.50 -2.99
N ASP A 254 -9.41 -12.04 -1.81
CA ASP A 254 -10.01 -12.38 -0.53
C ASP A 254 -10.27 -11.12 0.32
N VAL A 255 -11.24 -11.22 1.22
CA VAL A 255 -11.61 -10.16 2.16
C VAL A 255 -11.67 -10.71 3.58
N PHE A 256 -11.01 -10.05 4.53
CA PHE A 256 -10.91 -10.45 5.92
C PHE A 256 -11.11 -9.22 6.84
N GLY A 257 -12.31 -9.02 7.36
CA GLY A 257 -12.59 -7.90 8.28
C GLY A 257 -12.27 -6.53 7.65
N ASN A 258 -11.28 -5.83 8.18
CA ASN A 258 -10.89 -4.49 7.73
C ASN A 258 -9.77 -4.50 6.68
N PHE A 259 -9.32 -5.65 6.24
CA PHE A 259 -8.33 -5.77 5.18
C PHE A 259 -8.78 -6.74 4.08
N SER A 260 -8.17 -6.62 2.93
CA SER A 260 -8.36 -7.51 1.81
C SER A 260 -7.00 -7.90 1.21
N ARG A 261 -6.98 -9.01 0.47
CA ARG A 261 -5.78 -9.55 -0.16
C ARG A 261 -6.05 -9.86 -1.62
N ALA A 262 -5.08 -9.62 -2.47
CA ALA A 262 -5.01 -10.22 -3.79
C ALA A 262 -3.68 -10.95 -3.95
N ILE A 263 -3.71 -12.07 -4.67
CA ILE A 263 -2.51 -12.82 -5.05
C ILE A 263 -2.57 -13.04 -6.55
N THR A 264 -1.62 -12.47 -7.28
CA THR A 264 -1.51 -12.61 -8.73
C THR A 264 -0.32 -13.54 -9.04
N PRO A 265 -0.53 -14.69 -9.69
CA PRO A 265 0.54 -15.64 -9.99
C PRO A 265 1.46 -15.11 -11.07
N ASN A 266 2.77 -15.29 -10.87
CA ASN A 266 3.82 -15.08 -11.85
C ASN A 266 4.43 -16.43 -12.31
N GLY A 267 5.06 -16.44 -13.46
CA GLY A 267 5.51 -17.68 -14.10
C GLY A 267 4.36 -18.50 -14.70
N THR A 268 3.23 -17.85 -14.91
CA THR A 268 2.00 -18.41 -15.50
C THR A 268 1.48 -17.42 -16.53
N PRO A 269 1.23 -17.83 -17.79
CA PRO A 269 0.75 -16.91 -18.82
C PRO A 269 -0.71 -16.54 -18.57
N SER A 270 -1.08 -15.32 -18.98
CA SER A 270 -2.45 -14.84 -18.93
C SER A 270 -3.38 -15.69 -19.78
N PRO A 271 -4.57 -16.05 -19.27
CA PRO A 271 -5.63 -16.69 -20.06
C PRO A 271 -6.14 -15.84 -21.25
N HIS A 272 -5.86 -14.55 -21.26
CA HIS A 272 -6.22 -13.64 -22.36
C HIS A 272 -5.34 -13.81 -23.60
N LEU A 273 -4.18 -14.46 -23.49
CA LEU A 273 -3.31 -14.70 -24.64
C LEU A 273 -3.99 -15.60 -25.66
N GLN A 274 -3.90 -15.23 -26.94
CA GLN A 274 -4.43 -16.02 -28.05
C GLN A 274 -3.42 -17.06 -28.58
N TRP A 275 -2.30 -17.25 -27.91
CA TRP A 275 -1.21 -18.15 -28.22
C TRP A 275 -0.63 -18.75 -26.95
N SER A 276 0.08 -19.86 -27.05
CA SER A 276 0.71 -20.54 -25.92
C SER A 276 2.20 -20.25 -25.92
N PRO A 277 2.70 -19.46 -24.97
CA PRO A 277 4.13 -19.21 -24.85
C PRO A 277 4.89 -20.47 -24.41
N THR A 278 6.15 -20.56 -24.82
CA THR A 278 7.08 -21.55 -24.29
C THR A 278 7.50 -21.20 -22.85
N GLU A 279 7.99 -22.18 -22.09
CA GLU A 279 8.50 -21.93 -20.73
C GLU A 279 9.64 -20.90 -20.72
N GLN A 280 10.48 -20.83 -21.77
CA GLN A 280 11.50 -19.79 -21.88
C GLN A 280 10.90 -18.41 -22.09
N GLU A 281 9.90 -18.26 -22.94
CA GLU A 281 9.22 -16.96 -23.16
C GLU A 281 8.50 -16.48 -21.90
N ILE A 282 7.91 -17.38 -21.12
CA ILE A 282 7.32 -17.05 -19.80
C ILE A 282 8.40 -16.54 -18.85
N PHE A 283 9.52 -17.26 -18.74
CA PHE A 283 10.63 -16.88 -17.89
C PHE A 283 11.25 -15.53 -18.30
N ASP A 284 11.45 -15.33 -19.60
CA ASP A 284 11.96 -14.07 -20.16
C ASP A 284 11.04 -12.89 -19.83
N ALA A 285 9.73 -13.10 -19.90
CA ALA A 285 8.73 -12.07 -19.56
C ALA A 285 8.76 -11.67 -18.07
N ILE A 286 8.84 -12.61 -17.15
CA ILE A 286 8.89 -12.31 -15.71
C ILE A 286 10.25 -11.76 -15.27
N THR A 287 11.30 -11.95 -16.04
CA THR A 287 12.63 -11.36 -15.80
C THR A 287 12.84 -10.04 -16.57
N ASP A 288 11.79 -9.55 -17.25
CA ASP A 288 11.80 -8.30 -18.04
C ASP A 288 12.89 -8.25 -19.10
N LYS A 289 13.15 -9.39 -19.77
CA LYS A 289 14.12 -9.48 -20.85
C LYS A 289 13.73 -8.59 -22.03
N ARG A 290 14.64 -7.77 -22.49
CA ARG A 290 14.46 -6.92 -23.67
C ARG A 290 14.80 -7.67 -24.98
N LEU A 291 14.30 -7.14 -26.10
CA LEU A 291 14.45 -7.78 -27.42
C LEU A 291 15.91 -7.98 -27.87
N ASP A 292 16.80 -7.09 -27.43
CA ASP A 292 18.23 -7.07 -27.77
C ASP A 292 19.13 -7.62 -26.66
N GLU A 293 18.55 -8.23 -25.64
CA GLU A 293 19.26 -8.84 -24.51
C GLU A 293 19.29 -10.37 -24.63
N ASP A 294 20.32 -10.98 -24.11
CA ASP A 294 20.34 -12.42 -23.88
C ASP A 294 19.45 -12.78 -22.68
N PRO A 295 18.87 -14.00 -22.65
CA PRO A 295 18.13 -14.48 -21.49
C PRO A 295 19.00 -14.46 -20.24
N MET A 296 18.44 -14.05 -19.09
CA MET A 296 19.13 -14.11 -17.80
C MET A 296 19.60 -15.53 -17.47
N ALA A 297 18.80 -16.54 -17.84
CA ALA A 297 19.11 -17.95 -17.74
C ALA A 297 18.24 -18.77 -18.71
N HIS A 298 18.61 -20.00 -18.98
CA HIS A 298 17.82 -20.93 -19.78
C HIS A 298 17.02 -21.87 -18.89
N VAL A 299 15.72 -21.97 -19.15
CA VAL A 299 14.83 -22.91 -18.44
C VAL A 299 15.25 -24.34 -18.80
N PRO A 300 15.58 -25.21 -17.83
CA PRO A 300 15.96 -26.56 -18.08
C PRO A 300 14.82 -27.39 -18.73
N GLU A 301 15.18 -28.34 -19.58
CA GLU A 301 14.19 -29.24 -20.20
C GLU A 301 13.38 -29.98 -19.12
N GLY A 302 12.06 -29.96 -19.28
CA GLY A 302 11.12 -30.60 -18.34
C GLY A 302 10.79 -29.83 -17.09
N MET A 303 11.33 -28.60 -16.94
CA MET A 303 11.00 -27.68 -15.83
C MET A 303 10.05 -26.57 -16.32
N THR A 304 9.09 -26.20 -15.47
CA THR A 304 8.23 -25.04 -15.77
C THR A 304 8.95 -23.74 -15.47
N ALA A 305 8.58 -22.67 -16.17
CA ALA A 305 9.09 -21.30 -15.92
C ALA A 305 8.86 -20.89 -14.46
N ARG A 306 7.69 -21.22 -13.90
CA ARG A 306 7.34 -20.92 -12.50
C ARG A 306 8.30 -21.60 -11.51
N ALA A 307 8.54 -22.89 -11.65
CA ALA A 307 9.45 -23.62 -10.76
C ALA A 307 10.90 -23.14 -10.92
N PHE A 308 11.32 -22.84 -12.16
CA PHE A 308 12.66 -22.33 -12.42
C PHE A 308 12.85 -20.91 -11.87
N ALA A 309 11.89 -20.03 -12.05
CA ALA A 309 11.90 -18.68 -11.46
C ALA A 309 11.99 -18.73 -9.94
N ALA A 310 11.23 -19.63 -9.30
CA ALA A 310 11.28 -19.81 -7.86
C ALA A 310 12.66 -20.26 -7.38
N LYS A 311 13.30 -21.18 -8.11
CA LYS A 311 14.68 -21.59 -7.82
C LYS A 311 15.65 -20.42 -7.94
N VAL A 312 15.59 -19.65 -9.03
CA VAL A 312 16.44 -18.48 -9.26
C VAL A 312 16.22 -17.42 -8.16
N ALA A 313 14.96 -17.17 -7.78
CA ALA A 313 14.62 -16.24 -6.72
C ALA A 313 15.20 -16.67 -5.36
N ARG A 314 15.10 -17.97 -4.99
CA ARG A 314 15.70 -18.52 -3.78
C ARG A 314 17.23 -18.36 -3.77
N ASP A 315 17.88 -18.69 -4.89
CA ASP A 315 19.36 -18.57 -4.99
C ASP A 315 19.80 -17.11 -4.77
N ARG A 316 19.05 -16.15 -5.27
CA ARG A 316 19.29 -14.69 -5.07
C ARG A 316 19.02 -14.23 -3.64
N LEU A 317 17.98 -14.75 -3.00
CA LEU A 317 17.58 -14.34 -1.65
C LEU A 317 18.45 -14.97 -0.55
N ARG A 318 19.06 -16.13 -0.80
CA ARG A 318 19.78 -16.95 0.18
C ARG A 318 20.80 -16.20 1.02
N PRO A 319 21.60 -15.24 0.51
CA PRO A 319 22.54 -14.49 1.33
C PRO A 319 21.87 -13.69 2.46
N ALA A 320 20.71 -13.08 2.18
CA ALA A 320 19.97 -12.29 3.17
C ALA A 320 18.93 -13.13 3.95
N VAL A 321 18.48 -14.25 3.35
CA VAL A 321 17.44 -15.15 3.91
C VAL A 321 17.97 -16.59 3.89
N PRO A 322 18.82 -17.01 4.86
CA PRO A 322 19.43 -18.35 4.85
C PRO A 322 18.43 -19.50 4.85
N ASN A 323 17.25 -19.32 5.42
CA ASN A 323 16.17 -20.32 5.47
C ASN A 323 15.17 -20.19 4.31
N VAL A 324 15.57 -19.63 3.17
CA VAL A 324 14.68 -19.36 2.02
C VAL A 324 14.02 -20.63 1.45
N ASP A 325 14.59 -21.80 1.68
CA ASP A 325 14.01 -23.08 1.26
C ASP A 325 12.77 -23.52 2.08
N GLU A 326 12.44 -22.81 3.15
CA GLU A 326 11.20 -22.99 3.91
C GLU A 326 9.99 -22.28 3.26
N TYR A 327 10.22 -21.48 2.22
CA TYR A 327 9.17 -20.71 1.53
C TYR A 327 8.79 -21.41 0.22
N CYS A 328 7.48 -21.44 -0.07
CA CYS A 328 6.95 -22.05 -1.29
C CYS A 328 7.24 -21.21 -2.55
N ASP A 329 6.96 -21.78 -3.73
CA ASP A 329 7.21 -21.08 -5.00
C ASP A 329 6.36 -19.80 -5.11
N ALA A 330 5.13 -19.84 -4.62
CA ALA A 330 4.26 -18.69 -4.56
C ALA A 330 4.86 -17.53 -3.74
N GLU A 331 5.46 -17.82 -2.58
CA GLU A 331 6.04 -16.79 -1.71
C GLU A 331 7.25 -16.08 -2.34
N VAL A 332 8.00 -16.73 -3.23
CA VAL A 332 9.17 -16.13 -3.88
C VAL A 332 8.88 -15.56 -5.28
N ASN A 333 7.73 -15.90 -5.89
CA ASN A 333 7.38 -15.49 -7.24
C ASN A 333 6.18 -14.54 -7.32
N ASP A 334 5.11 -14.78 -6.54
CA ASP A 334 3.82 -14.17 -6.81
C ASP A 334 3.70 -12.77 -6.21
N SER A 335 2.84 -11.97 -6.82
CA SER A 335 2.50 -10.65 -6.30
C SER A 335 1.42 -10.79 -5.25
N MET A 336 1.77 -10.59 -3.98
CA MET A 336 0.88 -10.70 -2.82
C MET A 336 0.64 -9.31 -2.24
N TYR A 337 -0.52 -8.70 -2.53
CA TYR A 337 -0.80 -7.33 -2.14
C TYR A 337 -2.08 -7.21 -1.32
N PHE A 338 -1.91 -6.65 -0.14
CA PHE A 338 -2.98 -6.44 0.82
C PHE A 338 -3.48 -5.00 0.73
N THR A 339 -4.66 -4.76 1.26
CA THR A 339 -5.21 -3.43 1.47
C THR A 339 -5.76 -3.38 2.88
N LEU A 340 -5.11 -2.66 3.77
CA LEU A 340 -5.65 -2.30 5.08
C LEU A 340 -6.35 -0.95 4.94
N PHE A 341 -7.64 -0.93 5.23
CA PHE A 341 -8.43 0.31 5.19
C PHE A 341 -7.78 1.40 6.06
N PRO A 342 -7.73 2.68 5.69
CA PRO A 342 -8.28 3.20 4.45
C PRO A 342 -7.31 3.19 3.26
N ASN A 343 -5.97 3.22 3.47
CA ASN A 343 -5.03 3.67 2.44
C ASN A 343 -3.65 2.99 2.47
N PHE A 344 -3.47 1.96 3.27
CA PHE A 344 -2.19 1.26 3.37
C PHE A 344 -2.24 -0.09 2.67
N HIS A 345 -1.28 -0.33 1.80
CA HIS A 345 -1.19 -1.54 0.98
C HIS A 345 0.15 -2.24 1.20
N PRO A 346 0.31 -3.00 2.30
CA PRO A 346 1.51 -3.80 2.49
C PRO A 346 1.52 -4.98 1.52
N TRP A 347 2.69 -5.30 1.01
CA TRP A 347 2.89 -6.50 0.20
C TRP A 347 3.54 -7.61 1.03
N GLY A 348 3.16 -8.84 0.73
CA GLY A 348 3.61 -10.02 1.45
C GLY A 348 4.87 -10.67 0.88
N ALA A 349 5.36 -11.64 1.61
CA ALA A 349 6.51 -12.48 1.26
C ALA A 349 7.76 -11.66 0.88
N PHE A 350 8.35 -11.94 -0.26
CA PHE A 350 9.56 -11.27 -0.75
C PHE A 350 9.27 -10.14 -1.75
N ASN A 351 8.01 -9.71 -1.83
CA ASN A 351 7.68 -8.49 -2.55
C ASN A 351 8.22 -7.28 -1.79
N ARG A 352 8.91 -6.41 -2.50
CA ARG A 352 9.54 -5.21 -1.91
C ARG A 352 8.57 -4.07 -1.70
N ILE A 353 7.48 -4.05 -2.44
CA ILE A 353 6.57 -2.92 -2.62
C ILE A 353 5.64 -2.79 -1.42
N ASN A 354 5.43 -1.55 -0.97
CA ASN A 354 4.31 -1.20 -0.10
C ASN A 354 3.78 0.15 -0.58
N TYR A 355 2.47 0.29 -0.73
CA TYR A 355 1.86 1.54 -1.17
C TYR A 355 1.13 2.25 -0.03
N ARG A 356 1.12 3.57 -0.14
CA ARG A 356 0.22 4.43 0.60
C ARG A 356 -0.35 5.48 -0.35
N PHE A 357 -1.67 5.66 -0.31
CA PHE A 357 -2.36 6.68 -1.09
C PHE A 357 -3.00 7.68 -0.13
N ARG A 358 -2.84 8.96 -0.39
CA ARG A 358 -3.44 10.00 0.45
C ARG A 358 -3.77 11.26 -0.35
N PRO A 359 -4.84 11.98 0.03
CA PRO A 359 -5.13 13.26 -0.58
C PRO A 359 -4.05 14.30 -0.25
N VAL A 360 -3.88 15.28 -1.12
CA VAL A 360 -3.00 16.44 -0.89
C VAL A 360 -3.83 17.58 -0.29
N GLY A 361 -3.55 17.89 0.97
CA GLY A 361 -4.33 18.89 1.70
C GLY A 361 -5.81 18.51 1.78
N THR A 362 -6.69 19.45 1.41
CA THR A 362 -8.14 19.25 1.40
C THR A 362 -8.75 19.24 0.00
N LYS A 363 -7.95 18.94 -1.00
CA LYS A 363 -8.40 18.87 -2.40
C LYS A 363 -8.98 17.50 -2.72
N VAL A 364 -10.14 17.50 -3.36
CA VAL A 364 -10.82 16.26 -3.79
C VAL A 364 -10.13 15.60 -4.99
N ASP A 365 -9.40 16.38 -5.78
CA ASP A 365 -8.84 16.01 -7.10
C ASP A 365 -7.31 16.05 -7.16
N GLU A 366 -6.62 15.97 -6.02
CA GLU A 366 -5.17 15.85 -5.97
C GLU A 366 -4.75 14.84 -4.91
N CYS A 367 -3.90 13.91 -5.29
CA CYS A 367 -3.40 12.89 -4.37
C CYS A 367 -1.91 12.64 -4.51
N LEU A 368 -1.36 11.97 -3.51
CA LEU A 368 -0.01 11.47 -3.45
C LEU A 368 -0.05 9.93 -3.40
N MET A 369 0.57 9.30 -4.38
CA MET A 369 0.91 7.89 -4.36
C MET A 369 2.32 7.73 -3.83
N GLU A 370 2.48 6.99 -2.75
CA GLU A 370 3.79 6.65 -2.20
C GLU A 370 4.08 5.17 -2.42
N CYS A 371 5.31 4.87 -2.80
CA CYS A 371 5.85 3.53 -2.92
C CYS A 371 7.07 3.41 -2.01
N ILE A 372 6.99 2.51 -1.02
CA ILE A 372 8.03 2.26 -0.04
C ILE A 372 8.55 0.85 -0.28
N TYR A 373 9.81 0.72 -0.68
CA TYR A 373 10.46 -0.58 -0.80
C TYR A 373 11.00 -1.02 0.54
N THR A 374 10.71 -2.26 0.91
CA THR A 374 11.33 -2.92 2.05
C THR A 374 12.03 -4.19 1.59
N GLU A 375 13.29 -4.35 1.96
CA GLU A 375 14.14 -5.45 1.54
C GLU A 375 14.83 -6.13 2.73
N ASP A 376 15.08 -7.43 2.56
CA ASP A 376 15.97 -8.18 3.46
C ASP A 376 17.41 -7.73 3.22
N PHE A 377 18.29 -7.88 4.22
CA PHE A 377 19.69 -7.49 4.15
C PHE A 377 20.58 -8.55 4.80
N GLU A 378 21.85 -8.56 4.40
CA GLU A 378 22.84 -9.46 4.96
C GLU A 378 23.42 -8.91 6.27
N GLY A 379 23.67 -9.80 7.25
CA GLY A 379 24.28 -9.46 8.54
C GLY A 379 23.31 -8.86 9.54
N ASP A 380 23.86 -8.31 10.62
CA ASP A 380 23.09 -7.82 11.77
C ASP A 380 22.88 -6.29 11.74
N ASP A 381 23.67 -5.57 10.93
CA ASP A 381 23.63 -4.11 10.85
C ASP A 381 22.61 -3.68 9.80
N ARG A 382 21.42 -3.24 10.25
CA ARG A 382 20.38 -2.71 9.36
C ARG A 382 20.90 -1.47 8.63
N PRO A 383 20.80 -1.43 7.28
CA PRO A 383 21.08 -0.22 6.52
C PRO A 383 20.15 0.94 6.93
N PRO A 384 20.60 2.20 6.85
CA PRO A 384 19.73 3.34 7.08
C PRO A 384 18.61 3.39 6.04
N PRO A 385 17.43 3.91 6.39
CA PRO A 385 16.34 4.06 5.44
C PRO A 385 16.73 5.02 4.31
N ALA A 386 16.26 4.71 3.10
CA ALA A 386 16.44 5.57 1.94
C ALA A 386 15.76 6.92 2.13
N GLU A 387 16.34 7.95 1.53
CA GLU A 387 15.76 9.29 1.51
C GLU A 387 14.44 9.33 0.71
N TYR A 388 13.52 10.16 1.15
CA TYR A 388 12.25 10.39 0.47
C TYR A 388 12.44 11.24 -0.80
N ILE A 389 11.91 10.76 -1.91
CA ILE A 389 11.92 11.46 -3.20
C ILE A 389 10.47 11.64 -3.67
N GLU A 390 10.06 12.87 -3.92
CA GLU A 390 8.72 13.20 -4.43
C GLU A 390 8.79 13.80 -5.82
N LEU A 391 8.03 13.21 -6.75
CA LEU A 391 7.80 13.72 -8.08
C LEU A 391 6.55 14.62 -8.09
N GLY A 392 6.68 15.78 -8.74
CA GLY A 392 5.55 16.65 -9.05
C GLY A 392 4.61 16.05 -10.10
N ILE A 393 3.49 16.71 -10.34
CA ILE A 393 2.46 16.27 -11.32
C ILE A 393 3.06 16.06 -12.72
N ASP A 394 3.90 16.99 -13.17
CA ASP A 394 4.46 16.99 -14.54
C ASP A 394 5.73 16.14 -14.70
N GLN A 395 6.28 15.59 -13.62
CA GLN A 395 7.45 14.72 -13.67
C GLN A 395 7.03 13.27 -13.96
N GLU A 396 7.94 12.51 -14.56
CA GLU A 396 7.68 11.13 -14.96
C GLU A 396 8.30 10.13 -13.98
N TRP A 397 7.60 9.01 -13.71
CA TRP A 397 8.16 7.90 -12.94
C TRP A 397 9.46 7.36 -13.49
N THR A 398 9.65 7.45 -14.81
CA THR A 398 10.87 7.00 -15.50
C THR A 398 12.14 7.70 -15.03
N GLU A 399 12.03 8.88 -14.41
CA GLU A 399 13.15 9.57 -13.75
C GLU A 399 13.70 8.75 -12.56
N LEU A 400 12.86 7.90 -11.96
CA LEU A 400 13.22 7.06 -10.82
C LEU A 400 13.66 5.63 -11.18
N ILE A 401 13.89 5.31 -12.47
CA ILE A 401 14.45 4.02 -12.88
C ILE A 401 15.73 3.65 -12.09
N PRO A 402 16.66 4.59 -11.82
CA PRO A 402 17.86 4.26 -11.02
C PRO A 402 17.55 3.86 -9.58
N VAL A 403 16.37 4.20 -9.05
CA VAL A 403 15.96 3.97 -7.64
C VAL A 403 15.08 2.73 -7.52
N ILE A 404 14.04 2.63 -8.34
CA ILE A 404 13.03 1.57 -8.23
C ILE A 404 13.02 0.60 -9.43
N GLY A 405 13.99 0.75 -10.33
CA GLY A 405 14.14 -0.15 -11.48
C GLY A 405 12.97 -0.05 -12.48
N ASN A 406 12.71 -1.15 -13.18
CA ASN A 406 11.70 -1.19 -14.23
C ASN A 406 10.25 -1.00 -13.75
N LEU A 407 9.97 -1.12 -12.46
CA LEU A 407 8.66 -0.80 -11.90
C LEU A 407 8.25 0.66 -12.20
N ALA A 408 9.22 1.57 -12.30
CA ALA A 408 8.97 2.95 -12.72
C ALA A 408 8.28 3.05 -14.09
N ARG A 409 8.56 2.12 -15.02
CA ARG A 409 7.89 2.06 -16.32
C ARG A 409 6.45 1.59 -16.21
N VAL A 410 6.18 0.64 -15.32
CA VAL A 410 4.82 0.15 -15.02
C VAL A 410 4.00 1.30 -14.45
N PHE A 411 4.50 2.00 -13.44
CA PHE A 411 3.83 3.18 -12.87
C PHE A 411 3.61 4.30 -13.90
N GLN A 412 4.53 4.46 -14.86
CA GLN A 412 4.34 5.44 -15.93
C GLN A 412 3.18 5.08 -16.86
N GLN A 413 2.92 3.79 -17.09
CA GLN A 413 1.75 3.33 -17.84
C GLN A 413 0.44 3.62 -17.09
N ASP A 414 0.39 3.39 -15.78
CA ASP A 414 -0.76 3.76 -14.95
C ASP A 414 -1.00 5.27 -14.97
N SER A 415 0.06 6.06 -14.88
CA SER A 415 0.01 7.53 -14.92
C SER A 415 -0.62 8.08 -16.20
N PHE A 416 -0.59 7.33 -17.29
CA PHE A 416 -1.27 7.71 -18.53
C PHE A 416 -2.80 7.62 -18.41
N ASN A 417 -3.31 6.68 -17.64
CA ASN A 417 -4.74 6.42 -17.50
C ASN A 417 -5.39 7.23 -16.38
N LEU A 418 -4.76 7.33 -15.20
CA LEU A 418 -5.37 7.90 -14.01
C LEU A 418 -6.00 9.29 -14.21
N PRO A 419 -5.32 10.29 -14.83
CA PRO A 419 -5.93 11.61 -15.07
C PRO A 419 -7.11 11.57 -16.02
N LYS A 420 -7.15 10.58 -16.94
CA LYS A 420 -8.25 10.40 -17.89
C LYS A 420 -9.46 9.76 -17.24
N VAL A 421 -9.24 8.86 -16.26
CA VAL A 421 -10.30 8.33 -15.41
C VAL A 421 -10.95 9.47 -14.63
N GLN A 422 -10.18 10.34 -13.99
CA GLN A 422 -10.71 11.51 -13.26
C GLN A 422 -11.56 12.40 -14.15
N LYS A 423 -11.07 12.74 -15.35
CA LYS A 423 -11.86 13.54 -16.34
C LYS A 423 -13.11 12.84 -16.82
N GLY A 424 -13.06 11.51 -16.97
CA GLY A 424 -14.23 10.71 -17.30
C GLY A 424 -15.30 10.78 -16.21
N LEU A 425 -14.88 10.66 -14.94
CA LEU A 425 -15.74 10.74 -13.77
C LEU A 425 -16.47 12.10 -13.65
N GLU A 426 -15.80 13.20 -13.98
CA GLU A 426 -16.39 14.55 -13.99
C GLU A 426 -17.54 14.71 -15.01
N THR A 427 -17.52 13.92 -16.07
CA THR A 427 -18.53 13.93 -17.13
C THR A 427 -19.51 12.75 -17.07
N PHE A 428 -19.34 11.88 -16.07
CA PHE A 428 -20.10 10.63 -15.95
C PHE A 428 -21.61 10.89 -15.74
N LYS A 429 -22.47 10.17 -16.49
CA LYS A 429 -23.94 10.41 -16.48
C LYS A 429 -24.77 9.16 -16.20
N ALA A 430 -24.13 7.99 -15.99
CA ALA A 430 -24.85 6.79 -15.58
C ALA A 430 -25.06 6.76 -14.06
N ASP A 431 -25.85 5.80 -13.57
CA ASP A 431 -26.20 5.64 -12.15
C ASP A 431 -25.05 5.17 -11.25
N GLY A 432 -23.80 5.31 -11.69
CA GLY A 432 -22.58 4.94 -10.98
C GLY A 432 -21.71 3.97 -11.77
N LEU A 433 -20.50 3.75 -11.25
CA LEU A 433 -19.48 2.89 -11.84
C LEU A 433 -19.86 1.42 -11.70
N THR A 434 -19.73 0.67 -12.77
CA THR A 434 -20.01 -0.77 -12.80
C THR A 434 -18.72 -1.55 -12.57
N LEU A 435 -18.50 -2.00 -11.35
CA LEU A 435 -17.37 -2.84 -10.98
C LEU A 435 -17.68 -4.33 -11.19
N THR A 436 -16.67 -5.12 -11.50
CA THR A 436 -16.80 -6.58 -11.52
C THR A 436 -17.13 -7.10 -10.12
N LYS A 437 -17.71 -8.30 -10.06
CA LYS A 437 -18.10 -8.91 -8.79
C LYS A 437 -16.94 -9.48 -8.02
N TYR A 438 -15.98 -10.13 -8.71
CA TYR A 438 -14.86 -10.85 -8.11
C TYR A 438 -13.52 -10.15 -8.29
N GLN A 439 -13.13 -9.80 -9.51
CA GLN A 439 -11.80 -9.22 -9.76
C GLN A 439 -11.61 -7.86 -9.07
N GLU A 440 -12.70 -7.11 -8.84
CA GLU A 440 -12.69 -5.83 -8.11
C GLU A 440 -13.36 -5.94 -6.73
N VAL A 441 -13.46 -7.13 -6.15
CA VAL A 441 -14.07 -7.33 -4.83
C VAL A 441 -13.36 -6.54 -3.72
N LYS A 442 -12.05 -6.30 -3.83
CA LYS A 442 -11.30 -5.46 -2.88
C LYS A 442 -11.78 -4.01 -2.92
N ILE A 443 -12.09 -3.48 -4.12
CA ILE A 443 -12.64 -2.13 -4.28
C ILE A 443 -14.05 -2.09 -3.67
N ARG A 444 -14.89 -3.07 -3.96
CA ARG A 444 -16.23 -3.18 -3.34
C ARG A 444 -16.16 -3.25 -1.83
N HIS A 445 -15.23 -4.04 -1.29
CA HIS A 445 -14.98 -4.11 0.14
C HIS A 445 -14.58 -2.74 0.71
N TRP A 446 -13.67 -2.04 0.04
CA TRP A 446 -13.24 -0.71 0.48
C TRP A 446 -14.43 0.26 0.57
N HIS A 447 -15.30 0.29 -0.44
CA HIS A 447 -16.50 1.13 -0.41
C HIS A 447 -17.51 0.72 0.67
N ALA A 448 -17.68 -0.57 0.92
CA ALA A 448 -18.52 -1.05 2.03
C ALA A 448 -17.96 -0.63 3.39
N MET A 449 -16.62 -0.65 3.55
CA MET A 449 -15.96 -0.12 4.73
C MET A 449 -16.17 1.38 4.89
N ALA A 450 -16.00 2.15 3.81
CA ALA A 450 -16.25 3.59 3.80
C ALA A 450 -17.69 3.92 4.21
N GLU A 451 -18.69 3.19 3.70
CA GLU A 451 -20.09 3.33 4.10
C GLU A 451 -20.30 3.06 5.59
N ARG A 452 -19.65 2.02 6.13
CA ARG A 452 -19.71 1.72 7.56
C ARG A 452 -19.17 2.86 8.43
N PHE A 453 -18.04 3.46 8.04
CA PHE A 453 -17.46 4.61 8.74
C PHE A 453 -18.32 5.86 8.62
N ILE A 454 -18.89 6.12 7.43
CA ILE A 454 -19.73 7.29 7.19
C ILE A 454 -21.06 7.19 7.96
N ALA A 455 -21.62 6.00 8.12
CA ALA A 455 -22.87 5.78 8.84
C ALA A 455 -22.75 5.91 10.37
N ASN A 456 -21.55 5.79 10.92
CA ASN A 456 -21.24 5.92 12.36
C ASN A 456 -20.75 7.34 12.68
#